data_86a491fbba6e00b855375879f516a55e
#
_entry.id   86a491fbba6e00b855375879f516a55e
#
_cell.length_a   1.000
_cell.length_b   1.000
_cell.length_c   1.000
_cell.angle_alpha   90.00
_cell.angle_beta   90.00
_cell.angle_gamma   90.00
#
_symmetry.space_group_name_H-M   'P 1'
#
loop_
_entity.id
_entity.type
_entity.pdbx_description
1 polymer ?
#
loop_
_entity_poly.entity_id
_entity_poly.type
_entity_poly.pdbx_seq_one_letter_code
_entity_poly.pdbx_strand_id
1 'polypeptide(L)'
;MKAITLAALFAGNKIARAAAFAAVAGMCWMPALGGMDDVVLKCETNIAPCSYRVGEKMKFVFSLLALDAAEPIDGLKLKWKRQGDDGKTEEGLVPLSRRPMTVATSIAKPGFVRMEAWVVDSNGDKVRRAKSIGKSCLGNEEIYFTGGAAAGLKNISQGIAEPSDFNAVWKSAIKRLFADKPVNAGNVASFARELPQSEAGGNPNAIRVAVAVPSYGPNWTDCYATGYLTMPRNAKPGSLKAKVSFDGYGIYRPSIPWTCSDDTIELHINAHGIYPLNLEDSAWEAFQRDVINARGGYAFNDEDNAVFEKAYFFGMAMRVASATTFMREYVKTLPAWNGRDLIVQGGSQGGLQASWAAALVKGVSEVRLEVPWCCDLGGREVGRMGGWRPKWHPTLGYYDPVNMAKRFPKEMTKTVARSALGDYIAPPCGHAVLFNAMKGKKSVEFVQGGDHYADPGHYSQKDERRACK
;
A
#
# COMPACT_ATOMS: atom_id res chain seq x y z
N MET A 1 -25.53 -3.12 12.20
CA MET A 1 -24.96 -2.44 11.04
C MET A 1 -24.04 -3.43 10.37
N LYS A 2 -24.36 -3.90 9.16
CA LYS A 2 -23.56 -4.91 8.44
C LYS A 2 -22.26 -4.26 8.00
N ALA A 3 -21.14 -4.81 8.44
CA ALA A 3 -19.82 -4.41 7.97
C ALA A 3 -19.73 -4.68 6.46
N ILE A 4 -19.54 -3.63 5.68
CA ILE A 4 -19.22 -3.75 4.25
C ILE A 4 -17.77 -4.20 4.19
N THR A 5 -17.55 -5.45 3.82
CA THR A 5 -16.19 -5.98 3.62
C THR A 5 -15.51 -5.20 2.50
N LEU A 6 -14.29 -4.74 2.70
CA LEU A 6 -13.52 -3.97 1.71
C LEU A 6 -13.38 -4.72 0.37
N ALA A 7 -13.43 -6.05 0.39
CA ALA A 7 -13.47 -6.90 -0.80
C ALA A 7 -14.71 -6.63 -1.69
N ALA A 8 -15.85 -6.24 -1.10
CA ALA A 8 -17.05 -5.87 -1.85
C ALA A 8 -16.92 -4.47 -2.49
N LEU A 9 -16.06 -3.62 -1.95
CA LEU A 9 -15.71 -2.33 -2.55
C LEU A 9 -14.73 -2.47 -3.73
N PHE A 10 -13.93 -3.54 -3.74
CA PHE A 10 -12.84 -3.73 -4.71
C PHE A 10 -13.11 -4.79 -5.77
N ALA A 11 -13.89 -5.82 -5.46
CA ALA A 11 -14.41 -6.72 -6.46
C ALA A 11 -15.71 -6.10 -6.99
N GLY A 12 -15.67 -5.53 -8.18
CA GLY A 12 -16.86 -4.97 -8.84
C GLY A 12 -17.96 -6.03 -8.96
N ASN A 13 -18.66 -6.28 -7.87
CA ASN A 13 -19.69 -7.32 -7.80
C ASN A 13 -20.96 -6.78 -8.45
N LYS A 14 -21.14 -7.09 -9.74
CA LYS A 14 -22.33 -6.76 -10.53
C LYS A 14 -23.66 -7.24 -9.90
N ILE A 15 -23.59 -8.14 -8.93
CA ILE A 15 -24.78 -8.76 -8.29
C ILE A 15 -25.32 -7.88 -7.13
N ALA A 16 -24.51 -7.12 -6.43
CA ALA A 16 -24.98 -6.23 -5.36
C ALA A 16 -25.65 -4.94 -5.88
N ARG A 17 -25.45 -4.60 -7.16
CA ARG A 17 -26.10 -3.44 -7.81
C ARG A 17 -27.56 -3.74 -8.26
N ALA A 18 -27.92 -4.99 -8.48
CA ALA A 18 -29.27 -5.34 -8.96
C ALA A 18 -30.36 -5.22 -7.89
N ALA A 19 -30.03 -5.35 -6.60
CA ALA A 19 -31.03 -5.29 -5.51
C ALA A 19 -31.33 -3.86 -5.02
N ALA A 20 -30.49 -2.87 -5.33
CA ALA A 20 -30.71 -1.46 -4.98
C ALA A 20 -31.45 -0.67 -6.07
N PHE A 21 -31.67 -1.25 -7.24
CA PHE A 21 -32.23 -0.55 -8.41
C PHE A 21 -33.76 -0.57 -8.50
N ALA A 22 -34.45 -1.27 -7.61
CA ALA A 22 -35.92 -1.38 -7.66
C ALA A 22 -36.70 -0.25 -6.96
N ALA A 23 -36.04 0.77 -6.39
CA ALA A 23 -36.69 1.81 -5.60
C ALA A 23 -36.52 3.26 -6.10
N VAL A 24 -35.87 3.48 -7.27
CA VAL A 24 -35.77 4.84 -7.85
C VAL A 24 -36.09 4.79 -9.35
N ALA A 25 -37.36 4.56 -9.65
CA ALA A 25 -37.93 4.87 -10.95
C ALA A 25 -38.16 6.38 -11.02
N GLY A 26 -37.22 7.14 -11.58
CA GLY A 26 -37.34 8.58 -11.77
C GLY A 26 -36.08 9.34 -12.13
N MET A 27 -34.93 8.69 -12.20
CA MET A 27 -33.73 9.37 -12.71
C MET A 27 -33.73 9.35 -14.23
N CYS A 28 -33.90 10.52 -14.83
CA CYS A 28 -33.64 10.73 -16.25
C CYS A 28 -32.24 10.23 -16.59
N TRP A 29 -32.17 9.16 -17.35
CA TRP A 29 -30.96 8.75 -18.04
C TRP A 29 -30.64 9.86 -19.07
N MET A 30 -29.69 10.73 -18.73
CA MET A 30 -29.07 11.53 -19.76
C MET A 30 -28.20 10.58 -20.61
N PRO A 31 -28.33 10.55 -21.93
CA PRO A 31 -27.46 9.77 -22.78
C PRO A 31 -26.00 10.20 -22.51
N ALA A 32 -25.09 9.25 -22.40
CA ALA A 32 -23.68 9.54 -22.40
C ALA A 32 -23.38 10.41 -23.62
N LEU A 33 -22.76 11.56 -23.41
CA LEU A 33 -22.34 12.44 -24.51
C LEU A 33 -21.25 11.68 -25.28
N GLY A 34 -21.58 11.16 -26.46
CA GLY A 34 -20.73 10.20 -27.20
C GLY A 34 -19.33 10.69 -27.55
N GLY A 35 -19.09 12.00 -27.54
CA GLY A 35 -17.79 12.62 -27.81
C GLY A 35 -16.89 12.80 -26.58
N MET A 36 -17.38 12.41 -25.39
CA MET A 36 -16.61 12.50 -24.13
C MET A 36 -15.93 11.17 -23.75
N ASP A 37 -16.12 10.09 -24.50
CA ASP A 37 -15.67 8.76 -24.12
C ASP A 37 -14.15 8.63 -24.01
N ASP A 38 -13.40 9.33 -24.83
CA ASP A 38 -11.94 9.31 -24.87
C ASP A 38 -11.31 10.50 -24.13
N VAL A 39 -12.12 11.42 -23.59
CA VAL A 39 -11.62 12.63 -22.94
C VAL A 39 -10.92 12.30 -21.65
N VAL A 40 -9.70 12.82 -21.48
CA VAL A 40 -8.87 12.71 -20.27
C VAL A 40 -8.67 14.08 -19.65
N LEU A 41 -8.96 14.19 -18.37
CA LEU A 41 -8.63 15.38 -17.58
C LEU A 41 -7.19 15.26 -17.05
N LYS A 42 -6.27 15.99 -17.69
CA LYS A 42 -4.88 16.09 -17.26
C LYS A 42 -4.67 17.30 -16.36
N CYS A 43 -3.78 17.18 -15.39
CA CYS A 43 -3.35 18.33 -14.58
C CYS A 43 -1.83 18.37 -14.41
N GLU A 44 -1.25 19.51 -14.64
CA GLU A 44 0.16 19.80 -14.36
C GLU A 44 0.27 20.91 -13.33
N THR A 45 1.38 20.92 -12.59
CA THR A 45 1.72 22.02 -11.68
C THR A 45 2.74 22.95 -12.33
N ASN A 46 2.72 24.26 -11.97
CA ASN A 46 3.61 25.26 -12.57
C ASN A 46 5.10 25.03 -12.33
N ILE A 47 5.46 24.24 -11.31
CA ILE A 47 6.81 23.70 -11.06
C ILE A 47 6.67 22.22 -10.66
N ALA A 48 7.77 21.51 -10.48
CA ALA A 48 7.72 20.12 -10.03
C ALA A 48 6.90 20.00 -8.73
N PRO A 49 5.94 19.04 -8.64
CA PRO A 49 4.89 19.05 -7.62
C PRO A 49 5.40 18.97 -6.17
N CYS A 50 6.59 18.44 -5.94
CA CYS A 50 7.18 18.36 -4.59
C CYS A 50 8.29 19.40 -4.32
N SER A 51 8.37 20.48 -5.12
CA SER A 51 9.45 21.47 -5.06
C SER A 51 9.03 22.83 -4.51
N TYR A 52 7.79 22.97 -4.04
CA TYR A 52 7.29 24.25 -3.53
C TYR A 52 7.92 24.63 -2.19
N ARG A 53 8.09 25.93 -1.99
CA ARG A 53 8.38 26.51 -0.68
C ARG A 53 7.08 26.65 0.12
N VAL A 54 7.19 26.64 1.43
CA VAL A 54 6.05 26.93 2.31
C VAL A 54 5.50 28.33 1.99
N GLY A 55 4.18 28.43 1.83
CA GLY A 55 3.50 29.67 1.44
C GLY A 55 3.53 29.99 -0.06
N GLU A 56 4.31 29.27 -0.86
CA GLU A 56 4.38 29.49 -2.30
C GLU A 56 3.08 29.08 -2.99
N LYS A 57 2.69 29.84 -4.03
CA LYS A 57 1.47 29.62 -4.80
C LYS A 57 1.60 28.42 -5.71
N MET A 58 0.88 27.35 -5.43
CA MET A 58 0.74 26.15 -6.25
C MET A 58 -0.34 26.39 -7.30
N LYS A 59 0.01 26.31 -8.59
CA LYS A 59 -0.96 26.41 -9.69
C LYS A 59 -1.18 25.02 -10.28
N PHE A 60 -2.39 24.53 -10.21
CA PHE A 60 -2.85 23.30 -10.86
C PHE A 60 -3.50 23.71 -12.19
N VAL A 61 -2.88 23.31 -13.29
CA VAL A 61 -3.28 23.65 -14.66
C VAL A 61 -3.95 22.44 -15.29
N PHE A 62 -5.24 22.50 -15.44
CA PHE A 62 -6.07 21.43 -16.01
C PHE A 62 -6.27 21.60 -17.49
N SER A 63 -6.11 20.53 -18.24
CA SER A 63 -6.34 20.45 -19.68
C SER A 63 -7.18 19.23 -20.03
N LEU A 64 -8.08 19.36 -21.01
CA LEU A 64 -8.80 18.25 -21.59
C LEU A 64 -7.99 17.72 -22.78
N LEU A 65 -7.64 16.43 -22.73
CA LEU A 65 -6.99 15.73 -23.83
C LEU A 65 -8.03 14.91 -24.58
N ALA A 66 -7.79 14.68 -25.88
CA ALA A 66 -8.66 13.92 -26.79
C ALA A 66 -10.11 14.43 -26.89
N LEU A 67 -10.36 15.68 -26.54
CA LEU A 67 -11.66 16.33 -26.75
C LEU A 67 -11.84 16.67 -28.21
N ASP A 68 -12.87 16.14 -28.86
CA ASP A 68 -13.22 16.49 -30.23
C ASP A 68 -13.55 17.99 -30.34
N ALA A 69 -13.11 18.62 -31.44
CA ALA A 69 -13.37 20.03 -31.69
C ALA A 69 -14.87 20.36 -31.84
N ALA A 70 -15.66 19.41 -32.31
CA ALA A 70 -17.10 19.55 -32.46
C ALA A 70 -17.91 19.23 -31.21
N GLU A 71 -17.30 18.63 -30.17
CA GLU A 71 -18.00 18.23 -28.96
C GLU A 71 -18.49 19.45 -28.16
N PRO A 72 -19.80 19.57 -27.89
CA PRO A 72 -20.29 20.69 -27.09
C PRO A 72 -19.81 20.59 -25.63
N ILE A 73 -19.27 21.66 -25.11
CA ILE A 73 -18.87 21.78 -23.70
C ILE A 73 -19.63 22.89 -22.95
N ASP A 74 -20.60 23.50 -23.62
CA ASP A 74 -21.39 24.58 -23.04
C ASP A 74 -22.20 24.07 -21.84
N GLY A 75 -22.19 24.83 -20.75
CA GLY A 75 -22.83 24.45 -19.50
C GLY A 75 -22.03 23.49 -18.63
N LEU A 76 -20.98 22.85 -19.16
CA LEU A 76 -20.09 22.01 -18.36
C LEU A 76 -19.15 22.84 -17.51
N LYS A 77 -18.77 22.30 -16.35
CA LYS A 77 -17.88 22.94 -15.38
C LYS A 77 -16.81 21.95 -14.90
N LEU A 78 -15.66 22.47 -14.53
CA LEU A 78 -14.65 21.76 -13.73
C LEU A 78 -14.98 22.03 -12.26
N LYS A 79 -15.46 21.02 -11.54
CA LYS A 79 -15.58 21.03 -10.09
C LYS A 79 -14.24 20.56 -9.52
N TRP A 80 -13.71 21.31 -8.56
CA TRP A 80 -12.47 20.93 -7.90
C TRP A 80 -12.63 20.93 -6.39
N LYS A 81 -11.81 20.12 -5.73
CA LYS A 81 -11.69 20.02 -4.28
C LYS A 81 -10.22 19.97 -3.89
N ARG A 82 -9.84 20.82 -2.98
CA ARG A 82 -8.54 20.85 -2.34
C ARG A 82 -8.66 20.36 -0.90
N GLN A 83 -7.79 19.44 -0.49
CA GLN A 83 -7.57 19.06 0.90
C GLN A 83 -6.09 19.17 1.21
N GLY A 84 -5.72 19.59 2.43
CA GLY A 84 -4.31 19.77 2.77
C GLY A 84 -3.96 19.30 4.17
N ASP A 85 -2.67 19.08 4.37
CA ASP A 85 -2.09 18.77 5.68
C ASP A 85 -2.19 19.95 6.67
N ASP A 86 -2.66 21.10 6.22
CA ASP A 86 -3.01 22.27 7.03
C ASP A 86 -4.42 22.18 7.64
N GLY A 87 -5.13 21.06 7.38
CA GLY A 87 -6.50 20.83 7.83
C GLY A 87 -7.56 21.56 7.00
N LYS A 88 -7.18 22.34 5.99
CA LYS A 88 -8.14 23.08 5.17
C LYS A 88 -8.70 22.22 4.05
N THR A 89 -9.99 22.41 3.78
CA THR A 89 -10.70 21.89 2.60
C THR A 89 -11.33 23.07 1.88
N GLU A 90 -11.11 23.18 0.58
CA GLU A 90 -11.66 24.20 -0.29
C GLU A 90 -12.23 23.54 -1.52
N GLU A 91 -13.34 24.06 -2.03
CA GLU A 91 -14.03 23.57 -3.23
C GLU A 91 -14.39 24.74 -4.13
N GLY A 92 -14.52 24.48 -5.41
CA GLY A 92 -14.97 25.48 -6.36
C GLY A 92 -15.37 24.92 -7.71
N LEU A 93 -15.90 25.82 -8.54
CA LEU A 93 -16.33 25.55 -9.89
C LEU A 93 -15.67 26.53 -10.84
N VAL A 94 -15.17 26.04 -11.97
CA VAL A 94 -14.64 26.83 -13.08
C VAL A 94 -15.40 26.43 -14.35
N PRO A 95 -15.85 27.34 -15.22
CA PRO A 95 -16.42 26.98 -16.50
C PRO A 95 -15.45 26.08 -17.26
N LEU A 96 -15.96 24.97 -17.85
CA LEU A 96 -15.14 24.11 -18.66
C LEU A 96 -14.65 24.84 -19.89
N SER A 97 -13.39 24.67 -20.27
CA SER A 97 -12.77 25.39 -21.37
C SER A 97 -11.85 24.46 -22.16
N ARG A 98 -11.79 24.68 -23.48
CA ARG A 98 -10.78 24.05 -24.36
C ARG A 98 -9.36 24.57 -24.10
N ARG A 99 -9.25 25.76 -23.49
CA ARG A 99 -7.96 26.31 -23.00
C ARG A 99 -7.68 25.79 -21.58
N PRO A 100 -6.41 25.71 -21.19
CA PRO A 100 -6.05 25.31 -19.85
C PRO A 100 -6.74 26.13 -18.75
N MET A 101 -7.30 25.47 -17.76
CA MET A 101 -7.96 26.07 -16.58
C MET A 101 -7.04 25.99 -15.39
N THR A 102 -6.92 27.07 -14.62
CA THR A 102 -5.98 27.11 -13.49
C THR A 102 -6.72 27.26 -12.16
N VAL A 103 -6.44 26.34 -11.25
CA VAL A 103 -6.78 26.45 -9.82
C VAL A 103 -5.51 26.70 -9.03
N ALA A 104 -5.55 27.70 -8.15
CA ALA A 104 -4.39 28.07 -7.37
C ALA A 104 -4.67 27.99 -5.87
N THR A 105 -3.71 27.44 -5.12
CA THR A 105 -3.75 27.31 -3.66
C THR A 105 -2.36 27.49 -3.08
N SER A 106 -2.23 27.40 -1.76
CA SER A 106 -0.96 27.35 -1.06
C SER A 106 -1.11 26.60 0.26
N ILE A 107 0.00 26.29 0.91
CA ILE A 107 0.03 25.72 2.26
C ILE A 107 1.05 26.47 3.10
N ALA A 108 0.64 26.94 4.30
CA ALA A 108 1.45 27.80 5.17
C ALA A 108 2.41 27.02 6.09
N LYS A 109 2.45 25.71 6.01
CA LYS A 109 3.37 24.81 6.75
C LYS A 109 3.89 23.71 5.84
N PRO A 110 5.01 23.02 6.19
CA PRO A 110 5.44 21.85 5.44
C PRO A 110 4.34 20.80 5.38
N GLY A 111 4.04 20.30 4.17
CA GLY A 111 2.97 19.31 3.99
C GLY A 111 2.51 19.22 2.55
N PHE A 112 1.50 18.39 2.33
CA PHE A 112 0.89 18.11 1.05
C PHE A 112 -0.47 18.80 0.90
N VAL A 113 -0.79 19.12 -0.34
CA VAL A 113 -2.12 19.50 -0.81
C VAL A 113 -2.54 18.42 -1.80
N ARG A 114 -3.67 17.77 -1.56
CA ARG A 114 -4.34 16.90 -2.53
C ARG A 114 -5.34 17.72 -3.32
N MET A 115 -5.34 17.55 -4.62
CA MET A 115 -6.25 18.18 -5.56
C MET A 115 -7.03 17.11 -6.31
N GLU A 116 -8.36 17.19 -6.22
CA GLU A 116 -9.29 16.38 -7.00
C GLU A 116 -10.08 17.31 -7.92
N ALA A 117 -10.41 16.85 -9.12
CA ALA A 117 -11.24 17.61 -10.04
C ALA A 117 -12.08 16.68 -10.91
N TRP A 118 -13.31 17.10 -11.22
CA TRP A 118 -14.27 16.38 -12.06
C TRP A 118 -14.89 17.30 -13.08
N VAL A 119 -15.20 16.77 -14.25
CA VAL A 119 -16.11 17.44 -15.17
C VAL A 119 -17.54 17.15 -14.68
N VAL A 120 -18.33 18.22 -14.51
CA VAL A 120 -19.72 18.15 -14.07
C VAL A 120 -20.61 18.94 -15.04
N ASP A 121 -21.87 18.54 -15.13
CA ASP A 121 -22.90 19.24 -15.91
C ASP A 121 -23.47 20.47 -15.18
N SER A 122 -24.50 21.08 -15.78
CA SER A 122 -25.17 22.24 -15.19
C SER A 122 -25.84 21.97 -13.85
N ASN A 123 -26.23 20.72 -13.57
CA ASN A 123 -26.87 20.29 -12.33
C ASN A 123 -25.82 19.93 -11.26
N GLY A 124 -24.54 19.81 -11.64
CA GLY A 124 -23.45 19.40 -10.77
C GLY A 124 -23.22 17.90 -10.76
N ASP A 125 -23.89 17.16 -11.62
CA ASP A 125 -23.69 15.72 -11.79
C ASP A 125 -22.41 15.44 -12.59
N LYS A 126 -21.69 14.39 -12.18
CA LYS A 126 -20.44 14.02 -12.85
C LYS A 126 -20.67 13.49 -14.24
N VAL A 127 -19.97 14.04 -15.22
CA VAL A 127 -19.98 13.54 -16.59
C VAL A 127 -19.25 12.20 -16.63
N ARG A 128 -19.91 11.19 -17.22
CA ARG A 128 -19.41 9.82 -17.32
C ARG A 128 -19.17 9.43 -18.77
N ARG A 129 -18.14 8.63 -18.97
CA ARG A 129 -17.86 7.95 -20.24
C ARG A 129 -18.70 6.69 -20.36
N ALA A 130 -19.03 6.28 -21.58
CA ALA A 130 -19.62 4.98 -21.85
C ALA A 130 -18.62 3.83 -21.58
N LYS A 131 -17.33 4.10 -21.72
CA LYS A 131 -16.24 3.14 -21.48
C LYS A 131 -15.35 3.59 -20.33
N SER A 132 -14.96 2.63 -19.50
CA SER A 132 -13.97 2.85 -18.45
C SER A 132 -12.56 2.98 -19.05
N ILE A 133 -11.84 4.03 -18.71
CA ILE A 133 -10.44 4.26 -19.11
C ILE A 133 -9.55 4.14 -17.86
N GLY A 134 -8.56 3.23 -17.93
CA GLY A 134 -7.57 3.07 -16.87
C GLY A 134 -8.02 2.21 -15.68
N LYS A 135 -7.30 2.28 -14.59
CA LYS A 135 -7.59 1.58 -13.33
C LYS A 135 -7.58 2.59 -12.20
N SER A 136 -8.71 2.78 -11.54
CA SER A 136 -8.84 3.60 -10.33
C SER A 136 -9.86 2.99 -9.39
N CYS A 137 -9.66 3.17 -8.11
CA CYS A 137 -10.62 2.77 -7.10
C CYS A 137 -11.85 3.70 -7.03
N LEU A 138 -11.77 4.90 -7.60
CA LEU A 138 -12.89 5.85 -7.67
C LEU A 138 -13.84 5.58 -8.84
N GLY A 139 -13.51 4.63 -9.71
CA GLY A 139 -14.23 4.34 -10.95
C GLY A 139 -13.64 5.10 -12.14
N ASN A 140 -13.51 4.40 -13.26
CA ASN A 140 -12.83 4.92 -14.44
C ASN A 140 -13.81 5.48 -15.49
N GLU A 141 -15.08 5.53 -15.16
CA GLU A 141 -16.15 6.07 -16.00
C GLU A 141 -16.25 7.60 -15.89
N GLU A 142 -15.73 8.18 -14.81
CA GLU A 142 -15.78 9.62 -14.57
C GLU A 142 -14.60 10.33 -15.26
N ILE A 143 -14.85 11.52 -15.80
CA ILE A 143 -13.78 12.39 -16.29
C ILE A 143 -13.24 13.16 -15.08
N TYR A 144 -12.18 12.62 -14.47
CA TYR A 144 -11.65 13.17 -13.24
C TYR A 144 -10.12 13.13 -13.19
N PHE A 145 -9.58 13.90 -12.27
CA PHE A 145 -8.19 13.93 -11.89
C PHE A 145 -8.07 13.80 -10.37
N THR A 146 -7.06 13.08 -9.90
CA THR A 146 -6.59 13.12 -8.52
C THR A 146 -5.07 13.20 -8.51
N GLY A 147 -4.54 14.07 -7.67
CA GLY A 147 -3.10 14.32 -7.57
C GLY A 147 -2.80 15.31 -6.46
N GLY A 148 -1.67 15.98 -6.53
CA GLY A 148 -1.34 16.92 -5.46
C GLY A 148 -0.04 17.69 -5.66
N ALA A 149 0.37 18.38 -4.61
CA ALA A 149 1.66 19.06 -4.53
C ALA A 149 2.13 19.13 -3.07
N ALA A 150 3.43 19.31 -2.86
CA ALA A 150 4.03 19.40 -1.53
C ALA A 150 4.88 20.65 -1.40
N ALA A 151 4.80 21.29 -0.23
CA ALA A 151 5.70 22.37 0.15
C ALA A 151 6.60 21.95 1.31
N GLY A 152 7.87 22.36 1.23
CA GLY A 152 8.83 22.12 2.30
C GLY A 152 9.08 20.64 2.57
N LEU A 153 9.13 19.78 1.55
CA LEU A 153 9.17 18.32 1.63
C LEU A 153 10.18 17.80 2.65
N LYS A 154 11.39 18.35 2.68
CA LYS A 154 12.47 17.94 3.60
C LYS A 154 12.19 18.26 5.07
N ASN A 155 11.24 19.16 5.33
CA ASN A 155 10.91 19.67 6.67
C ASN A 155 9.61 19.04 7.21
N ILE A 156 9.01 18.09 6.49
CA ILE A 156 7.85 17.36 6.98
C ILE A 156 8.35 16.37 8.02
N SER A 157 8.03 16.63 9.29
CA SER A 157 8.39 15.79 10.44
C SER A 157 7.24 14.91 10.87
N GLN A 158 7.50 13.91 11.69
CA GLN A 158 6.49 13.03 12.28
C GLN A 158 5.48 13.82 13.12
N GLY A 159 4.19 13.46 13.04
CA GLY A 159 3.12 14.15 13.77
C GLY A 159 3.17 13.93 15.26
N ILE A 160 3.29 12.70 15.70
CA ILE A 160 3.41 12.33 17.11
C ILE A 160 4.70 11.53 17.31
N ALA A 161 5.46 11.89 18.34
CA ALA A 161 6.72 11.22 18.67
C ALA A 161 6.50 9.72 18.94
N GLU A 162 7.54 8.93 18.71
CA GLU A 162 7.52 7.50 19.05
C GLU A 162 7.43 7.29 20.57
N PRO A 163 6.91 6.12 21.01
CA PRO A 163 6.97 5.72 22.41
C PRO A 163 8.42 5.74 22.94
N SER A 164 8.63 6.28 24.14
CA SER A 164 9.97 6.45 24.71
C SER A 164 10.69 5.12 24.95
N ASP A 165 9.95 4.06 25.18
CA ASP A 165 10.42 2.70 25.45
C ASP A 165 10.39 1.77 24.20
N PHE A 166 10.17 2.34 23.00
CA PHE A 166 10.05 1.61 21.74
C PHE A 166 11.09 0.49 21.59
N ASN A 167 12.35 0.81 21.79
CA ASN A 167 13.45 -0.16 21.65
C ASN A 167 13.40 -1.28 22.68
N ALA A 168 13.04 -0.95 23.92
CA ALA A 168 12.98 -1.93 25.02
C ALA A 168 11.85 -2.93 24.79
N VAL A 169 10.67 -2.43 24.39
CA VAL A 169 9.48 -3.25 24.09
C VAL A 169 9.77 -4.22 22.95
N TRP A 170 10.26 -3.74 21.80
CA TRP A 170 10.57 -4.61 20.68
C TRP A 170 11.71 -5.58 20.96
N LYS A 171 12.77 -5.14 21.64
CA LYS A 171 13.87 -6.04 22.05
C LYS A 171 13.36 -7.18 22.94
N SER A 172 12.47 -6.88 23.89
CA SER A 172 11.86 -7.89 24.76
C SER A 172 10.99 -8.87 23.97
N ALA A 173 10.11 -8.35 23.10
CA ALA A 173 9.21 -9.18 22.29
C ALA A 173 9.97 -10.12 21.34
N ILE A 174 10.98 -9.62 20.63
CA ILE A 174 11.79 -10.43 19.71
C ILE A 174 12.67 -11.43 20.48
N LYS A 175 13.19 -11.05 21.64
CA LYS A 175 13.94 -11.99 22.52
C LYS A 175 13.05 -13.15 22.95
N ARG A 176 11.83 -12.87 23.41
CA ARG A 176 10.86 -13.91 23.80
C ARG A 176 10.49 -14.79 22.63
N LEU A 177 10.14 -14.21 21.46
CA LEU A 177 9.81 -14.96 20.27
C LEU A 177 10.85 -16.04 19.95
N PHE A 178 12.13 -15.67 19.89
CA PHE A 178 13.19 -16.60 19.48
C PHE A 178 13.76 -17.44 20.64
N ALA A 179 13.46 -17.13 21.90
CA ALA A 179 13.69 -18.03 23.00
C ALA A 179 12.70 -19.19 23.01
N ASP A 180 11.42 -18.89 22.76
CA ASP A 180 10.34 -19.89 22.79
C ASP A 180 10.21 -20.63 21.45
N LYS A 181 10.49 -19.95 20.34
CA LYS A 181 10.36 -20.46 18.96
C LYS A 181 11.64 -20.20 18.17
N PRO A 182 12.71 -20.94 18.46
CA PRO A 182 14.01 -20.74 17.83
C PRO A 182 13.97 -21.04 16.33
N VAL A 183 14.63 -20.17 15.55
CA VAL A 183 14.84 -20.34 14.11
C VAL A 183 16.34 -20.19 13.85
N ASN A 184 17.00 -21.26 13.48
CA ASN A 184 18.45 -21.32 13.29
C ASN A 184 18.83 -22.39 12.25
N ALA A 185 20.10 -22.49 11.91
CA ALA A 185 20.62 -23.43 10.91
C ALA A 185 20.32 -24.91 11.23
N GLY A 186 20.17 -25.27 12.52
CA GLY A 186 19.92 -26.66 12.94
C GLY A 186 18.48 -27.11 12.75
N ASN A 187 17.52 -26.18 12.70
CA ASN A 187 16.10 -26.55 12.61
C ASN A 187 15.35 -25.94 11.41
N VAL A 188 15.98 -25.05 10.65
CA VAL A 188 15.31 -24.33 9.55
C VAL A 188 14.73 -25.26 8.48
N ALA A 189 15.38 -26.39 8.20
CA ALA A 189 14.89 -27.37 7.23
C ALA A 189 13.56 -28.02 7.64
N SER A 190 13.28 -28.16 8.95
CA SER A 190 12.03 -28.76 9.45
C SER A 190 10.80 -27.89 9.24
N PHE A 191 10.98 -26.60 8.91
CA PHE A 191 9.90 -25.65 8.62
C PHE A 191 9.56 -25.53 7.12
N ALA A 192 10.24 -26.33 6.28
CA ALA A 192 10.15 -26.28 4.83
C ALA A 192 9.86 -27.68 4.25
N ARG A 193 8.91 -27.76 3.33
CA ARG A 193 8.59 -28.99 2.59
C ARG A 193 8.58 -28.69 1.09
N GLU A 194 9.51 -29.26 0.33
CA GLU A 194 9.47 -29.19 -1.13
C GLU A 194 8.19 -29.89 -1.64
N LEU A 195 7.49 -29.24 -2.55
CA LEU A 195 6.29 -29.74 -3.17
C LEU A 195 6.67 -30.51 -4.44
N PRO A 196 6.23 -31.77 -4.61
CA PRO A 196 6.41 -32.50 -5.86
C PRO A 196 5.65 -31.80 -6.98
N GLN A 197 6.12 -31.95 -8.22
CA GLN A 197 5.49 -31.29 -9.39
C GLN A 197 4.01 -31.66 -9.55
N SER A 198 3.62 -32.90 -9.19
CA SER A 198 2.24 -33.37 -9.21
C SER A 198 1.32 -32.59 -8.25
N GLU A 199 1.83 -32.10 -7.15
CA GLU A 199 1.08 -31.29 -6.16
C GLU A 199 1.17 -29.79 -6.50
N ALA A 200 2.35 -29.33 -6.91
CA ALA A 200 2.62 -27.91 -7.14
C ALA A 200 2.06 -27.38 -8.47
N GLY A 201 2.03 -28.21 -9.52
CA GLY A 201 1.67 -27.76 -10.88
C GLY A 201 2.65 -26.72 -11.45
N GLY A 202 2.23 -25.96 -12.45
CA GLY A 202 2.96 -24.83 -13.01
C GLY A 202 4.27 -25.18 -13.70
N ASN A 203 5.21 -24.22 -13.73
CA ASN A 203 6.50 -24.37 -14.41
C ASN A 203 7.36 -25.48 -13.77
N PRO A 204 7.73 -26.57 -14.51
CA PRO A 204 8.52 -27.67 -13.98
C PRO A 204 9.95 -27.27 -13.60
N ASN A 205 10.45 -26.15 -14.13
CA ASN A 205 11.80 -25.64 -13.80
C ASN A 205 11.81 -24.84 -12.47
N ALA A 206 10.68 -24.64 -11.83
CA ALA A 206 10.59 -24.02 -10.52
C ALA A 206 10.57 -25.07 -9.39
N ILE A 207 11.40 -24.88 -8.38
CA ILE A 207 11.25 -25.52 -7.08
C ILE A 207 10.24 -24.71 -6.28
N ARG A 208 9.30 -25.40 -5.63
CA ARG A 208 8.29 -24.80 -4.75
C ARG A 208 8.35 -25.46 -3.40
N VAL A 209 8.42 -24.64 -2.37
CA VAL A 209 8.55 -25.11 -0.98
C VAL A 209 7.43 -24.50 -0.16
N ALA A 210 6.62 -25.32 0.47
CA ALA A 210 5.68 -24.85 1.48
C ALA A 210 6.44 -24.57 2.78
N VAL A 211 6.17 -23.43 3.39
CA VAL A 211 6.87 -22.95 4.58
C VAL A 211 5.86 -22.70 5.71
N ALA A 212 6.18 -23.22 6.90
CA ALA A 212 5.41 -22.98 8.12
C ALA A 212 6.37 -22.84 9.31
N VAL A 213 6.65 -21.61 9.68
CA VAL A 213 7.59 -21.27 10.77
C VAL A 213 6.80 -21.00 12.04
N PRO A 214 7.08 -21.66 13.16
CA PRO A 214 6.43 -21.38 14.45
C PRO A 214 6.54 -19.89 14.81
N SER A 215 5.43 -19.29 15.25
CA SER A 215 5.34 -17.88 15.57
C SER A 215 4.26 -17.62 16.61
N TYR A 216 4.01 -16.36 16.89
CA TYR A 216 2.93 -15.90 17.77
C TYR A 216 1.94 -14.99 17.05
N GLY A 217 0.68 -15.15 17.40
CA GLY A 217 -0.43 -14.25 17.12
C GLY A 217 -0.62 -13.20 18.22
N PRO A 218 -1.72 -12.43 18.15
CA PRO A 218 -2.11 -11.53 19.25
C PRO A 218 -2.21 -12.27 20.59
N ASN A 219 -1.89 -11.57 21.68
CA ASN A 219 -1.83 -12.16 23.04
C ASN A 219 -0.89 -13.36 23.18
N TRP A 220 0.14 -13.44 22.37
CA TRP A 220 1.09 -14.57 22.39
C TRP A 220 0.43 -15.93 22.09
N THR A 221 -0.66 -15.95 21.35
CA THR A 221 -1.28 -17.19 20.91
C THR A 221 -0.38 -17.90 19.90
N ASP A 222 -0.29 -19.23 20.02
CA ASP A 222 0.50 -20.03 19.07
C ASP A 222 -0.05 -19.93 17.67
N CYS A 223 0.81 -19.69 16.71
CA CYS A 223 0.49 -19.70 15.28
C CYS A 223 1.73 -19.98 14.43
N TYR A 224 1.59 -19.85 13.13
CA TYR A 224 2.69 -20.02 12.18
C TYR A 224 2.82 -18.80 11.27
N ALA A 225 4.05 -18.47 10.88
CA ALA A 225 4.32 -17.68 9.69
C ALA A 225 4.35 -18.61 8.49
N THR A 226 3.41 -18.46 7.56
CA THR A 226 3.19 -19.42 6.49
C THR A 226 3.24 -18.79 5.12
N GLY A 227 3.67 -19.55 4.13
CA GLY A 227 3.77 -19.11 2.76
C GLY A 227 4.42 -20.13 1.84
N TYR A 228 4.81 -19.66 0.68
CA TYR A 228 5.50 -20.49 -0.30
C TYR A 228 6.81 -19.84 -0.74
N LEU A 229 7.86 -20.65 -0.80
CA LEU A 229 9.14 -20.26 -1.39
C LEU A 229 9.25 -20.83 -2.80
N THR A 230 9.75 -20.01 -3.72
CA THR A 230 10.03 -20.43 -5.10
C THR A 230 11.45 -20.07 -5.49
N MET A 231 12.07 -20.92 -6.31
CA MET A 231 13.38 -20.65 -6.92
C MET A 231 13.54 -21.47 -8.20
N PRO A 232 14.39 -21.04 -9.15
CA PRO A 232 14.70 -21.83 -10.34
C PRO A 232 15.49 -23.09 -9.97
N ARG A 233 15.12 -24.24 -10.56
CA ARG A 233 15.73 -25.56 -10.27
C ARG A 233 17.20 -25.64 -10.66
N ASN A 234 17.56 -25.00 -11.75
CA ASN A 234 18.90 -25.10 -12.37
C ASN A 234 19.75 -23.84 -12.13
N ALA A 235 19.55 -23.18 -11.00
CA ALA A 235 20.32 -21.99 -10.65
C ALA A 235 21.80 -22.34 -10.41
N LYS A 236 22.69 -21.49 -10.92
CA LYS A 236 24.13 -21.62 -10.67
C LYS A 236 24.45 -21.23 -9.22
N PRO A 237 25.49 -21.84 -8.62
CA PRO A 237 25.97 -21.42 -7.31
C PRO A 237 26.22 -19.90 -7.26
N GLY A 238 25.77 -19.23 -6.19
CA GLY A 238 25.95 -17.81 -5.96
C GLY A 238 25.20 -16.87 -6.90
N SER A 239 24.25 -17.35 -7.72
CA SER A 239 23.58 -16.51 -8.73
C SER A 239 22.28 -15.85 -8.23
N LEU A 240 21.67 -16.33 -7.16
CA LEU A 240 20.34 -15.89 -6.72
C LEU A 240 20.41 -14.91 -5.54
N LYS A 241 19.55 -13.91 -5.58
CA LYS A 241 19.21 -13.07 -4.43
C LYS A 241 18.14 -13.77 -3.58
N ALA A 242 18.07 -13.41 -2.31
CA ALA A 242 16.96 -13.81 -1.43
C ALA A 242 15.96 -12.68 -1.30
N LYS A 243 14.65 -12.99 -1.32
CA LYS A 243 13.58 -12.01 -1.20
C LYS A 243 12.43 -12.54 -0.36
N VAL A 244 11.92 -11.71 0.55
CA VAL A 244 10.66 -11.95 1.27
C VAL A 244 9.65 -10.90 0.83
N SER A 245 8.50 -11.37 0.35
CA SER A 245 7.41 -10.54 -0.14
C SER A 245 6.19 -10.67 0.76
N PHE A 246 5.52 -9.55 1.01
CA PHE A 246 4.36 -9.43 1.88
C PHE A 246 3.15 -8.87 1.14
N ASP A 247 1.96 -9.45 1.41
CA ASP A 247 0.70 -9.03 0.79
C ASP A 247 0.17 -7.69 1.30
N GLY A 248 -0.61 -7.02 0.45
CA GLY A 248 -1.44 -5.88 0.80
C GLY A 248 -2.55 -6.24 1.79
N TYR A 249 -3.37 -5.23 2.16
CA TYR A 249 -4.51 -5.47 3.05
C TYR A 249 -5.56 -6.35 2.38
N GLY A 250 -5.91 -7.44 3.04
CA GLY A 250 -6.91 -8.37 2.57
C GLY A 250 -6.79 -9.72 3.26
N ILE A 251 -7.77 -10.56 3.02
CA ILE A 251 -7.82 -11.93 3.53
C ILE A 251 -7.64 -12.84 2.32
N TYR A 252 -6.39 -13.16 2.02
CA TYR A 252 -6.05 -14.00 0.89
C TYR A 252 -5.71 -15.41 1.35
N ARG A 253 -6.32 -16.41 0.69
CA ARG A 253 -5.90 -17.79 0.85
C ARG A 253 -4.51 -17.96 0.26
N PRO A 254 -3.55 -18.52 1.00
CA PRO A 254 -2.25 -18.81 0.43
C PRO A 254 -2.37 -19.71 -0.80
N SER A 255 -1.74 -19.32 -1.89
CA SER A 255 -1.73 -20.08 -3.14
C SER A 255 -0.31 -20.46 -3.53
N ILE A 256 -0.13 -21.63 -4.12
CA ILE A 256 1.17 -22.06 -4.64
C ILE A 256 1.51 -21.17 -5.83
N PRO A 257 2.68 -20.50 -5.84
CA PRO A 257 3.08 -19.66 -6.97
C PRO A 257 3.25 -20.48 -8.25
N TRP A 258 2.66 -20.00 -9.34
CA TRP A 258 2.69 -20.69 -10.64
C TRP A 258 4.06 -20.58 -11.33
N THR A 259 4.75 -19.47 -11.14
CA THR A 259 6.06 -19.14 -11.74
C THR A 259 7.08 -18.83 -10.65
N CYS A 260 8.36 -18.72 -11.04
CA CYS A 260 9.43 -18.17 -10.21
C CYS A 260 10.25 -17.16 -11.02
N SER A 261 11.00 -16.32 -10.31
CA SER A 261 12.01 -15.43 -10.91
C SER A 261 13.27 -16.23 -11.28
N ASP A 262 13.95 -15.83 -12.34
CA ASP A 262 15.19 -16.50 -12.79
C ASP A 262 16.41 -16.11 -11.94
N ASP A 263 16.35 -15.02 -11.17
CA ASP A 263 17.46 -14.46 -10.39
C ASP A 263 17.21 -14.40 -8.88
N THR A 264 16.09 -14.97 -8.40
CA THR A 264 15.64 -14.74 -7.03
C THR A 264 15.06 -16.01 -6.39
N ILE A 265 15.45 -16.29 -5.14
CA ILE A 265 14.76 -17.17 -4.21
C ILE A 265 13.73 -16.28 -3.50
N GLU A 266 12.45 -16.51 -3.73
CA GLU A 266 11.37 -15.68 -3.18
C GLU A 266 10.49 -16.44 -2.20
N LEU A 267 10.38 -15.93 -1.00
CA LEU A 267 9.41 -16.38 0.00
C LEU A 267 8.25 -15.38 0.05
N HIS A 268 7.07 -15.83 -0.31
CA HIS A 268 5.83 -15.06 -0.21
C HIS A 268 5.08 -15.47 1.05
N ILE A 269 4.83 -14.52 1.95
CA ILE A 269 4.24 -14.76 3.28
C ILE A 269 2.82 -14.25 3.37
N ASN A 270 1.94 -15.11 3.89
CA ASN A 270 0.58 -14.73 4.27
C ASN A 270 0.58 -13.94 5.60
N ALA A 271 -0.20 -12.86 5.66
CA ALA A 271 -0.29 -11.99 6.82
C ALA A 271 -0.96 -12.63 8.05
N HIS A 272 -1.72 -13.73 7.86
CA HIS A 272 -2.71 -14.18 8.85
C HIS A 272 -2.30 -15.40 9.68
N GLY A 273 -1.20 -16.05 9.36
CA GLY A 273 -0.68 -17.17 10.16
C GLY A 273 -1.49 -18.46 10.09
N ILE A 274 -2.21 -18.63 9.01
CA ILE A 274 -2.95 -19.86 8.73
C ILE A 274 -2.03 -20.90 8.10
N TYR A 275 -2.16 -22.18 8.49
CA TYR A 275 -1.38 -23.26 7.90
C TYR A 275 -1.80 -23.50 6.43
N PRO A 276 -0.88 -23.41 5.45
CA PRO A 276 -1.27 -23.29 4.04
C PRO A 276 -1.62 -24.63 3.38
N LEU A 277 -1.18 -25.74 3.97
CA LEU A 277 -1.26 -27.04 3.33
C LEU A 277 -2.59 -27.70 3.62
N ASN A 278 -3.34 -28.00 2.55
CA ASN A 278 -4.60 -28.77 2.59
C ASN A 278 -5.69 -28.18 3.48
N LEU A 279 -5.82 -26.84 3.47
CA LEU A 279 -6.92 -26.19 4.18
C LEU A 279 -8.22 -26.40 3.39
N GLU A 280 -9.14 -27.17 3.95
CA GLU A 280 -10.50 -27.32 3.44
C GLU A 280 -11.22 -25.98 3.40
N ASP A 281 -12.12 -25.77 2.45
CA ASP A 281 -12.85 -24.51 2.28
C ASP A 281 -13.61 -24.12 3.56
N SER A 282 -14.25 -25.09 4.22
CA SER A 282 -14.94 -24.89 5.49
C SER A 282 -14.04 -24.40 6.62
N ALA A 283 -12.81 -24.92 6.69
CA ALA A 283 -11.82 -24.48 7.68
C ALA A 283 -11.30 -23.07 7.35
N TRP A 284 -11.13 -22.72 6.08
CA TRP A 284 -10.79 -21.36 5.65
C TRP A 284 -11.90 -20.36 5.98
N GLU A 285 -13.15 -20.70 5.70
CA GLU A 285 -14.31 -19.86 6.04
C GLU A 285 -14.44 -19.67 7.55
N ALA A 286 -14.25 -20.74 8.33
CA ALA A 286 -14.25 -20.67 9.79
C ALA A 286 -13.13 -19.75 10.30
N PHE A 287 -11.92 -19.87 9.77
CA PHE A 287 -10.80 -18.99 10.13
C PHE A 287 -11.09 -17.52 9.80
N GLN A 288 -11.65 -17.25 8.61
CA GLN A 288 -12.04 -15.87 8.25
C GLN A 288 -13.09 -15.31 9.21
N ARG A 289 -14.12 -16.11 9.53
CA ARG A 289 -15.22 -15.68 10.40
C ARG A 289 -14.77 -15.49 11.85
N ASP A 290 -14.08 -16.47 12.39
CA ASP A 290 -13.86 -16.60 13.84
C ASP A 290 -12.56 -15.94 14.30
N VAL A 291 -11.59 -15.77 13.41
CA VAL A 291 -10.28 -15.20 13.75
C VAL A 291 -10.09 -13.81 13.15
N ILE A 292 -10.34 -13.67 11.84
CA ILE A 292 -10.00 -12.41 11.15
C ILE A 292 -11.10 -11.36 11.29
N ASN A 293 -12.36 -11.77 11.10
CA ASN A 293 -13.50 -10.86 11.07
C ASN A 293 -14.27 -10.78 12.40
N ALA A 294 -13.88 -11.58 13.39
CA ALA A 294 -14.60 -11.69 14.67
C ALA A 294 -14.84 -10.34 15.37
N ARG A 295 -14.05 -9.30 15.05
CA ARG A 295 -14.10 -7.98 15.70
C ARG A 295 -14.21 -6.81 14.71
N GLY A 296 -14.83 -7.03 13.55
CA GLY A 296 -15.09 -5.95 12.58
C GLY A 296 -13.94 -5.58 11.66
N GLY A 297 -12.94 -6.44 11.56
CA GLY A 297 -11.76 -6.25 10.72
C GLY A 297 -10.47 -6.28 11.55
N TYR A 298 -9.53 -7.07 11.10
CA TYR A 298 -8.37 -7.43 11.92
C TYR A 298 -7.48 -6.25 12.35
N ALA A 299 -7.41 -5.16 11.59
CA ALA A 299 -6.56 -4.02 11.93
C ALA A 299 -7.30 -2.88 12.65
N PHE A 300 -8.64 -2.93 12.75
CA PHE A 300 -9.47 -1.78 13.12
C PHE A 300 -10.18 -1.92 14.48
N ASN A 301 -9.86 -2.93 15.27
CA ASN A 301 -10.43 -3.08 16.61
C ASN A 301 -9.75 -2.08 17.58
N ASP A 302 -10.51 -1.08 18.05
CA ASP A 302 -9.99 -0.02 18.91
C ASP A 302 -9.51 -0.53 20.26
N GLU A 303 -10.22 -1.50 20.87
CA GLU A 303 -9.87 -2.05 22.20
C GLU A 303 -8.57 -2.87 22.12
N ASP A 304 -8.41 -3.67 21.07
CA ASP A 304 -7.19 -4.44 20.87
C ASP A 304 -6.00 -3.52 20.53
N ASN A 305 -6.24 -2.49 19.69
CA ASN A 305 -5.21 -1.52 19.32
C ASN A 305 -4.73 -0.65 20.49
N ALA A 306 -5.48 -0.59 21.58
CA ALA A 306 -5.07 0.11 22.80
C ALA A 306 -3.99 -0.65 23.61
N VAL A 307 -3.74 -1.94 23.31
CA VAL A 307 -2.78 -2.79 24.03
C VAL A 307 -1.78 -3.41 23.06
N PHE A 308 -0.48 -3.27 23.33
CA PHE A 308 0.59 -3.69 22.40
C PHE A 308 0.43 -5.15 21.95
N GLU A 309 0.33 -6.11 22.87
CA GLU A 309 0.26 -7.53 22.51
C GLU A 309 -1.11 -7.96 21.96
N LYS A 310 -2.18 -7.17 22.21
CA LYS A 310 -3.54 -7.49 21.72
C LYS A 310 -3.76 -7.05 20.28
N ALA A 311 -3.09 -5.97 19.86
CA ALA A 311 -3.21 -5.49 18.49
C ALA A 311 -2.92 -6.61 17.48
N TYR A 312 -3.75 -6.71 16.44
CA TYR A 312 -3.50 -7.70 15.38
C TYR A 312 -2.13 -7.51 14.71
N PHE A 313 -1.67 -6.27 14.67
CA PHE A 313 -0.33 -5.90 14.20
C PHE A 313 0.79 -6.59 14.97
N PHE A 314 0.61 -6.87 16.28
CA PHE A 314 1.57 -7.62 17.06
C PHE A 314 1.83 -9.00 16.45
N GLY A 315 0.76 -9.78 16.24
CA GLY A 315 0.87 -11.10 15.63
C GLY A 315 1.43 -11.06 14.23
N MET A 316 1.04 -10.06 13.41
CA MET A 316 1.62 -9.88 12.08
C MET A 316 3.13 -9.62 12.16
N ALA A 317 3.58 -8.75 13.07
CA ALA A 317 4.99 -8.43 13.23
C ALA A 317 5.82 -9.64 13.73
N MET A 318 5.24 -10.47 14.62
CA MET A 318 5.88 -11.72 15.06
C MET A 318 6.06 -12.69 13.87
N ARG A 319 5.03 -12.87 13.05
CA ARG A 319 5.10 -13.71 11.83
C ARG A 319 6.13 -13.18 10.83
N VAL A 320 6.17 -11.85 10.61
CA VAL A 320 7.17 -11.20 9.77
C VAL A 320 8.58 -11.47 10.27
N ALA A 321 8.82 -11.35 11.58
CA ALA A 321 10.13 -11.62 12.19
C ALA A 321 10.53 -13.09 12.05
N SER A 322 9.60 -14.03 12.32
CA SER A 322 9.84 -15.46 12.16
C SER A 322 10.18 -15.84 10.72
N ALA A 323 9.36 -15.40 9.75
CA ALA A 323 9.54 -15.71 8.35
C ALA A 323 10.82 -15.10 7.75
N THR A 324 11.13 -13.84 8.10
CA THR A 324 12.34 -13.20 7.61
C THR A 324 13.61 -13.81 8.21
N THR A 325 13.55 -14.21 9.49
CA THR A 325 14.65 -14.95 10.13
C THR A 325 14.79 -16.34 9.50
N PHE A 326 13.68 -17.05 9.24
CA PHE A 326 13.70 -18.32 8.50
C PHE A 326 14.39 -18.14 7.15
N MET A 327 13.99 -17.18 6.35
CA MET A 327 14.57 -16.94 5.03
C MET A 327 16.09 -16.71 5.12
N ARG A 328 16.52 -15.85 6.06
CA ARG A 328 17.93 -15.57 6.30
C ARG A 328 18.75 -16.83 6.62
N GLU A 329 18.22 -17.74 7.44
CA GLU A 329 18.92 -18.97 7.82
C GLU A 329 18.80 -20.05 6.74
N TYR A 330 17.64 -20.16 6.10
CA TYR A 330 17.39 -21.17 5.07
C TYR A 330 18.25 -20.97 3.81
N VAL A 331 18.38 -19.72 3.32
CA VAL A 331 19.18 -19.46 2.12
C VAL A 331 20.65 -19.80 2.29
N LYS A 332 21.18 -19.78 3.51
CA LYS A 332 22.56 -20.20 3.80
C LYS A 332 22.81 -21.68 3.52
N THR A 333 21.73 -22.48 3.48
CA THR A 333 21.80 -23.92 3.14
C THR A 333 21.77 -24.15 1.63
N LEU A 334 21.48 -23.11 0.83
CA LEU A 334 21.30 -23.21 -0.61
C LEU A 334 22.56 -22.67 -1.35
N PRO A 335 23.29 -23.53 -2.08
CA PRO A 335 24.48 -23.09 -2.85
C PRO A 335 24.16 -21.98 -3.87
N ALA A 336 22.92 -21.91 -4.35
CA ALA A 336 22.49 -20.94 -5.35
C ALA A 336 22.40 -19.49 -4.80
N TRP A 337 22.27 -19.30 -3.49
CA TRP A 337 22.24 -17.95 -2.90
C TRP A 337 23.59 -17.24 -3.03
N ASN A 338 23.56 -15.94 -3.34
CA ASN A 338 24.76 -15.12 -3.54
C ASN A 338 25.48 -14.70 -2.23
N GLY A 339 25.00 -15.16 -1.08
CA GLY A 339 25.64 -14.95 0.23
C GLY A 339 25.46 -13.56 0.85
N ARG A 340 24.78 -12.62 0.17
CA ARG A 340 24.68 -11.22 0.64
C ARG A 340 23.31 -10.59 0.57
N ASP A 341 22.55 -10.82 -0.50
CA ASP A 341 21.33 -10.09 -0.77
C ASP A 341 20.13 -10.77 -0.11
N LEU A 342 19.58 -10.12 0.91
CA LEU A 342 18.31 -10.42 1.53
C LEU A 342 17.42 -9.18 1.42
N ILE A 343 16.43 -9.25 0.54
CA ILE A 343 15.53 -8.16 0.20
C ILE A 343 14.20 -8.40 0.90
N VAL A 344 13.60 -7.36 1.47
CA VAL A 344 12.22 -7.39 1.98
C VAL A 344 11.38 -6.38 1.22
N GLN A 345 10.18 -6.79 0.75
CA GLN A 345 9.34 -5.92 -0.06
C GLN A 345 7.85 -6.12 0.18
N GLY A 346 7.07 -5.10 -0.15
CA GLY A 346 5.63 -5.18 -0.22
C GLY A 346 4.96 -3.86 -0.55
N GLY A 347 3.72 -3.97 -1.01
CA GLY A 347 2.85 -2.83 -1.30
C GLY A 347 1.81 -2.61 -0.21
N SER A 348 1.45 -1.35 0.08
CA SER A 348 0.43 -1.00 1.05
C SER A 348 0.70 -1.63 2.43
N GLN A 349 -0.18 -2.50 2.94
CA GLN A 349 0.08 -3.28 4.15
C GLN A 349 1.34 -4.15 4.04
N GLY A 350 1.66 -4.67 2.85
CA GLY A 350 2.92 -5.37 2.63
C GLY A 350 4.14 -4.46 2.85
N GLY A 351 4.05 -3.19 2.49
CA GLY A 351 5.06 -2.17 2.80
C GLY A 351 5.20 -1.91 4.31
N LEU A 352 4.09 -1.88 5.05
CA LEU A 352 4.10 -1.86 6.52
C LEU A 352 4.87 -3.07 7.07
N GLN A 353 4.55 -4.29 6.62
CA GLN A 353 5.21 -5.52 7.04
C GLN A 353 6.70 -5.55 6.66
N ALA A 354 7.05 -5.12 5.45
CA ALA A 354 8.44 -5.01 5.01
C ALA A 354 9.25 -4.03 5.89
N SER A 355 8.62 -2.96 6.38
CA SER A 355 9.26 -2.04 7.32
C SER A 355 9.58 -2.71 8.66
N TRP A 356 8.70 -3.57 9.17
CA TRP A 356 8.94 -4.36 10.38
C TRP A 356 10.09 -5.36 10.16
N ALA A 357 10.10 -6.08 9.03
CA ALA A 357 11.18 -6.99 8.68
C ALA A 357 12.55 -6.28 8.67
N ALA A 358 12.62 -5.11 8.01
CA ALA A 358 13.84 -4.33 7.89
C ALA A 358 14.38 -3.78 9.23
N ALA A 359 13.47 -3.51 10.18
CA ALA A 359 13.83 -2.98 11.50
C ALA A 359 14.14 -4.06 12.54
N LEU A 360 13.38 -5.18 12.50
CA LEU A 360 13.40 -6.19 13.56
C LEU A 360 14.34 -7.35 13.27
N VAL A 361 14.72 -7.57 11.99
CA VAL A 361 15.58 -8.69 11.59
C VAL A 361 16.91 -8.19 11.06
N LYS A 362 18.01 -8.69 11.62
CA LYS A 362 19.35 -8.36 11.16
C LYS A 362 19.67 -9.05 9.82
N GLY A 363 20.53 -8.42 9.02
CA GLY A 363 21.03 -9.00 7.77
C GLY A 363 20.17 -8.69 6.55
N VAL A 364 19.10 -7.93 6.66
CA VAL A 364 18.36 -7.38 5.52
C VAL A 364 19.24 -6.35 4.82
N SER A 365 19.49 -6.54 3.53
CA SER A 365 20.37 -5.69 2.70
C SER A 365 19.59 -4.60 1.97
N GLU A 366 18.31 -4.84 1.69
CA GLU A 366 17.45 -3.91 0.95
C GLU A 366 16.01 -3.99 1.42
N VAL A 367 15.35 -2.83 1.52
CA VAL A 367 13.90 -2.71 1.75
C VAL A 367 13.24 -1.93 0.62
N ARG A 368 12.19 -2.50 0.04
CA ARG A 368 11.37 -1.89 -1.01
C ARG A 368 9.95 -1.72 -0.51
N LEU A 369 9.55 -0.47 -0.34
CA LEU A 369 8.25 -0.08 0.19
C LEU A 369 7.45 0.58 -0.94
N GLU A 370 6.38 -0.04 -1.37
CA GLU A 370 5.50 0.53 -2.38
C GLU A 370 4.23 1.03 -1.70
N VAL A 371 3.88 2.31 -1.87
CA VAL A 371 2.73 2.96 -1.21
C VAL A 371 2.52 2.49 0.24
N PRO A 372 3.54 2.49 1.13
CA PRO A 372 3.48 1.82 2.43
C PRO A 372 2.36 2.38 3.30
N TRP A 373 1.49 1.49 3.78
CA TRP A 373 0.33 1.84 4.59
C TRP A 373 0.72 2.15 6.04
N CYS A 374 -0.10 2.95 6.73
CA CYS A 374 0.04 3.31 8.14
C CYS A 374 1.29 4.14 8.50
N CYS A 375 1.88 4.85 7.54
CA CYS A 375 2.98 5.77 7.82
C CYS A 375 2.47 7.04 8.51
N ASP A 376 3.15 7.48 9.57
CA ASP A 376 2.77 8.64 10.40
C ASP A 376 1.34 8.51 10.94
N LEU A 377 1.06 7.38 11.62
CA LEU A 377 -0.26 7.05 12.15
C LEU A 377 -0.86 8.16 13.02
N GLY A 378 -0.05 8.85 13.82
CA GLY A 378 -0.45 10.00 14.62
C GLY A 378 -0.60 11.32 13.85
N GLY A 379 -0.31 11.35 12.55
CA GLY A 379 -0.31 12.61 11.77
C GLY A 379 -1.67 13.29 11.69
N ARG A 380 -2.77 12.52 11.72
CA ARG A 380 -4.13 13.07 11.73
C ARG A 380 -4.42 13.90 13.00
N GLU A 381 -3.86 13.50 14.13
CA GLU A 381 -4.07 14.18 15.41
C GLU A 381 -3.44 15.59 15.42
N VAL A 382 -2.52 15.85 14.49
CA VAL A 382 -1.94 17.19 14.27
C VAL A 382 -2.50 17.89 13.02
N GLY A 383 -3.67 17.44 12.54
CA GLY A 383 -4.44 18.07 11.46
C GLY A 383 -3.98 17.71 10.04
N ARG A 384 -3.22 16.62 9.84
CA ARG A 384 -2.88 16.14 8.50
C ARG A 384 -3.99 15.32 7.87
N MET A 385 -3.93 15.15 6.56
CA MET A 385 -4.80 14.22 5.84
C MET A 385 -4.66 12.81 6.38
N GLY A 386 -5.78 12.19 6.77
CA GLY A 386 -5.74 10.98 7.59
C GLY A 386 -5.54 9.67 6.86
N GLY A 387 -5.96 9.53 5.63
CA GLY A 387 -5.98 8.25 4.92
C GLY A 387 -6.97 7.22 5.52
N TRP A 388 -6.94 6.02 4.95
CA TRP A 388 -7.68 4.87 5.47
C TRP A 388 -6.77 4.08 6.41
N ARG A 389 -7.04 4.13 7.72
CA ARG A 389 -6.19 3.53 8.77
C ARG A 389 -6.99 3.36 10.07
N PRO A 390 -6.52 2.52 11.01
CA PRO A 390 -7.13 2.42 12.34
C PRO A 390 -7.15 3.79 13.04
N LYS A 391 -8.08 3.93 13.96
CA LYS A 391 -8.11 5.07 14.89
C LYS A 391 -6.80 5.09 15.68
N TRP A 392 -6.28 6.29 15.89
CA TRP A 392 -5.03 6.45 16.60
C TRP A 392 -5.13 6.03 18.08
N HIS A 393 -4.17 5.23 18.49
CA HIS A 393 -3.82 4.97 19.88
C HIS A 393 -2.29 5.11 20.03
N PRO A 394 -1.77 5.57 21.19
CA PRO A 394 -0.32 5.67 21.41
C PRO A 394 0.42 4.36 21.17
N THR A 395 -0.19 3.23 21.50
CA THR A 395 0.30 1.87 21.24
C THR A 395 0.56 1.58 19.76
N LEU A 396 -0.20 2.17 18.86
CA LEU A 396 0.04 2.01 17.41
C LEU A 396 1.35 2.66 16.96
N GLY A 397 1.93 3.55 17.77
CA GLY A 397 3.26 4.09 17.56
C GLY A 397 4.36 3.02 17.52
N TYR A 398 4.17 1.88 18.17
CA TYR A 398 5.12 0.76 18.07
C TYR A 398 5.13 0.10 16.70
N TYR A 399 4.05 0.20 15.93
CA TYR A 399 3.90 -0.43 14.62
C TYR A 399 4.10 0.52 13.45
N ASP A 400 4.18 1.83 13.71
CA ASP A 400 4.33 2.85 12.68
C ASP A 400 5.62 2.66 11.87
N PRO A 401 5.56 2.51 10.54
CA PRO A 401 6.73 2.41 9.67
C PRO A 401 7.76 3.52 9.85
N VAL A 402 7.31 4.73 10.23
CA VAL A 402 8.19 5.87 10.49
C VAL A 402 9.12 5.57 11.68
N ASN A 403 8.58 4.97 12.74
CA ASN A 403 9.37 4.61 13.91
C ASN A 403 10.31 3.43 13.62
N MET A 404 9.86 2.47 12.82
CA MET A 404 10.71 1.37 12.33
C MET A 404 11.87 1.89 11.48
N ALA A 405 11.62 2.86 10.60
CA ALA A 405 12.63 3.40 9.69
C ALA A 405 13.84 4.05 10.40
N LYS A 406 13.64 4.55 11.62
CA LYS A 406 14.74 5.07 12.47
C LYS A 406 15.76 3.98 12.85
N ARG A 407 15.38 2.69 12.73
CA ARG A 407 16.18 1.48 13.05
C ARG A 407 16.77 0.81 11.81
N PHE A 408 16.43 1.29 10.62
CA PHE A 408 17.02 0.72 9.40
C PHE A 408 18.54 0.95 9.39
N PRO A 409 19.35 -0.09 9.15
CA PRO A 409 20.79 0.05 8.99
C PRO A 409 21.16 1.11 7.95
N LYS A 410 22.21 1.90 8.20
CA LYS A 410 22.63 2.95 7.27
C LYS A 410 23.05 2.39 5.91
N GLU A 411 23.70 1.24 5.90
CA GLU A 411 24.21 0.52 4.72
C GLU A 411 23.10 -0.12 3.89
N MET A 412 21.94 -0.41 4.48
CA MET A 412 20.78 -0.95 3.77
C MET A 412 20.35 0.00 2.65
N THR A 413 20.02 -0.54 1.48
CA THR A 413 19.33 0.21 0.42
C THR A 413 17.83 0.32 0.74
N LYS A 414 17.26 1.52 0.61
CA LYS A 414 15.87 1.83 0.99
C LYS A 414 15.17 2.54 -0.15
N THR A 415 14.05 1.99 -0.58
CA THR A 415 13.23 2.58 -1.65
C THR A 415 11.79 2.74 -1.18
N VAL A 416 11.23 3.93 -1.38
CA VAL A 416 9.79 4.19 -1.29
C VAL A 416 9.32 4.49 -2.70
N ALA A 417 8.52 3.60 -3.26
CA ALA A 417 8.07 3.69 -4.65
C ALA A 417 6.59 4.03 -4.74
N ARG A 418 6.21 4.61 -5.87
CA ARG A 418 4.82 4.86 -6.26
C ARG A 418 4.01 5.69 -5.25
N SER A 419 4.62 6.61 -4.51
CA SER A 419 3.89 7.52 -3.62
C SER A 419 3.00 8.46 -4.44
N ALA A 420 1.79 8.02 -4.76
CA ALA A 420 0.86 8.80 -5.57
C ALA A 420 0.36 10.03 -4.81
N LEU A 421 0.42 11.19 -5.45
CA LEU A 421 0.06 12.47 -4.82
C LEU A 421 -1.45 12.62 -4.56
N GLY A 422 -2.27 11.79 -5.20
CA GLY A 422 -3.71 11.68 -4.97
C GLY A 422 -4.12 10.54 -4.03
N ASP A 423 -3.16 9.81 -3.44
CA ASP A 423 -3.45 8.67 -2.57
C ASP A 423 -4.18 9.13 -1.30
N TYR A 424 -5.42 8.63 -1.14
CA TYR A 424 -6.27 8.92 0.00
C TYR A 424 -6.35 7.75 0.99
N ILE A 425 -5.72 6.61 0.66
CA ILE A 425 -5.62 5.43 1.54
C ILE A 425 -4.34 5.50 2.36
N ALA A 426 -3.19 5.67 1.68
CA ALA A 426 -1.88 5.86 2.28
C ALA A 426 -1.30 7.23 1.84
N PRO A 427 -1.68 8.34 2.49
CA PRO A 427 -1.33 9.67 2.03
C PRO A 427 0.18 9.88 1.87
N PRO A 428 0.62 10.58 0.80
CA PRO A 428 2.04 10.79 0.48
C PRO A 428 2.80 11.57 1.56
N CYS A 429 2.10 12.29 2.44
CA CYS A 429 2.69 12.93 3.60
C CYS A 429 3.34 11.92 4.54
N GLY A 430 2.66 10.82 4.84
CA GLY A 430 3.23 9.72 5.63
C GLY A 430 4.49 9.13 4.98
N HIS A 431 4.49 8.98 3.65
CA HIS A 431 5.66 8.50 2.91
C HIS A 431 6.85 9.48 2.96
N ALA A 432 6.57 10.78 2.92
CA ALA A 432 7.60 11.81 3.09
C ALA A 432 8.20 11.77 4.51
N VAL A 433 7.37 11.64 5.54
CA VAL A 433 7.83 11.48 6.94
C VAL A 433 8.69 10.23 7.08
N LEU A 434 8.23 9.10 6.54
CA LEU A 434 8.97 7.84 6.51
C LEU A 434 10.34 8.02 5.84
N PHE A 435 10.35 8.62 4.64
CA PHE A 435 11.60 8.89 3.91
C PHE A 435 12.54 9.80 4.70
N ASN A 436 12.02 10.87 5.32
CA ASN A 436 12.82 11.80 6.12
C ASN A 436 13.42 11.11 7.36
N ALA A 437 12.73 10.12 7.94
CA ALA A 437 13.22 9.36 9.11
C ALA A 437 14.36 8.38 8.77
N MET A 438 14.44 7.88 7.54
CA MET A 438 15.48 6.96 7.10
C MET A 438 16.85 7.63 7.05
N LYS A 439 17.93 6.87 7.32
CA LYS A 439 19.33 7.31 7.23
C LYS A 439 20.08 6.52 6.15
N GLY A 440 21.14 7.10 5.58
CA GLY A 440 21.97 6.44 4.58
C GLY A 440 21.36 6.44 3.18
N LYS A 441 21.66 5.41 2.36
CA LYS A 441 21.21 5.32 0.97
C LYS A 441 19.71 5.08 0.90
N LYS A 442 18.99 6.04 0.33
CA LYS A 442 17.53 6.02 0.23
C LYS A 442 17.02 6.75 -1.02
N SER A 443 15.87 6.33 -1.52
CA SER A 443 15.14 7.00 -2.61
C SER A 443 13.64 7.04 -2.32
N VAL A 444 12.96 8.03 -2.87
CA VAL A 444 11.50 8.12 -2.88
C VAL A 444 11.04 8.59 -4.25
N GLU A 445 9.96 7.99 -4.74
CA GLU A 445 9.29 8.39 -5.97
C GLU A 445 7.88 8.90 -5.63
N PHE A 446 7.58 10.15 -5.99
CA PHE A 446 6.23 10.72 -5.95
C PHE A 446 5.64 10.76 -7.35
N VAL A 447 4.40 10.27 -7.50
CA VAL A 447 3.73 10.14 -8.79
C VAL A 447 2.54 11.08 -8.85
N GLN A 448 2.49 11.95 -9.89
CA GLN A 448 1.37 12.84 -10.13
C GLN A 448 0.27 12.14 -10.95
N GLY A 449 -0.99 12.46 -10.66
CA GLY A 449 -2.13 12.00 -11.45
C GLY A 449 -2.61 10.58 -11.10
N GLY A 450 -2.26 10.06 -9.93
CA GLY A 450 -2.65 8.73 -9.47
C GLY A 450 -3.13 8.69 -8.04
N ASP A 451 -3.75 7.57 -7.67
CA ASP A 451 -4.17 7.22 -6.31
C ASP A 451 -3.47 5.93 -5.83
N HIS A 452 -3.98 5.32 -4.76
CA HIS A 452 -3.40 4.12 -4.15
C HIS A 452 -3.26 2.93 -5.12
N TYR A 453 -4.20 2.77 -6.06
CA TYR A 453 -4.29 1.63 -6.98
C TYR A 453 -3.90 1.99 -8.40
N ALA A 454 -4.07 3.24 -8.75
CA ALA A 454 -3.91 3.68 -10.10
C ALA A 454 -2.47 4.02 -10.41
N ASP A 455 -1.89 3.22 -11.26
CA ASP A 455 -1.12 3.78 -12.36
C ASP A 455 -2.15 4.45 -13.28
N PRO A 456 -2.10 5.77 -13.53
CA PRO A 456 -3.00 6.41 -14.49
C PRO A 456 -2.68 5.86 -15.87
N GLY A 457 -3.32 4.72 -16.22
CA GLY A 457 -3.03 4.00 -17.46
C GLY A 457 -3.24 4.81 -18.73
N HIS A 458 -4.05 5.87 -18.66
CA HIS A 458 -4.24 6.87 -19.69
C HIS A 458 -3.17 7.99 -19.67
N TYR A 459 -2.36 8.05 -18.62
CA TYR A 459 -1.16 8.90 -18.52
C TYR A 459 0.12 8.08 -18.73
N SER A 460 0.08 7.05 -19.53
CA SER A 460 1.19 6.10 -19.74
C SER A 460 2.45 6.69 -20.36
N GLN A 461 2.52 8.00 -20.54
CA GLN A 461 3.74 8.67 -20.99
C GLN A 461 4.71 8.83 -19.80
N LYS A 462 5.93 8.34 -20.00
CA LYS A 462 7.04 8.43 -19.03
C LYS A 462 7.32 9.83 -18.48
N ASP A 463 6.86 10.87 -19.18
CA ASP A 463 7.08 12.29 -18.86
C ASP A 463 6.22 12.81 -17.69
N GLU A 464 5.22 12.07 -17.24
CA GLU A 464 4.31 12.48 -16.16
C GLU A 464 4.68 11.91 -14.80
N ARG A 465 5.58 10.92 -14.75
CA ARG A 465 6.20 10.45 -13.51
C ARG A 465 7.37 11.35 -13.14
N ARG A 466 7.09 12.45 -12.45
CA ARG A 466 8.15 13.31 -11.93
C ARG A 466 8.59 12.79 -10.58
N ALA A 467 9.75 12.13 -10.54
CA ALA A 467 10.41 11.83 -9.28
C ALA A 467 10.80 13.14 -8.59
N CYS A 468 10.37 13.31 -7.36
CA CYS A 468 10.92 14.36 -6.51
C CYS A 468 12.20 13.81 -5.87
N LYS A 469 13.36 14.27 -6.37
CA LYS A 469 14.69 13.90 -5.85
C LYS A 469 14.96 14.49 -4.47
#